data_7b6f5fdea8bebab467daedf628275562
#
_entry.id   7b6f5fdea8bebab467daedf628275562
#
_cell.length_a   1.000
_cell.length_b   1.000
_cell.length_c   1.000
_cell.angle_alpha   90.00
_cell.angle_beta   90.00
_cell.angle_gamma   90.00
#
_symmetry.space_group_name_H-M   'P 1'
#
loop_
_entity.id
_entity.type
_entity.pdbx_description
1 polymer ?
#
loop_
_entity_poly.entity_id
_entity_poly.type
_entity_poly.pdbx_seq_one_letter_code
_entity_poly.pdbx_strand_id
1 'polypeptide(L)'
;MYFLDKNINKQEGIIRCLSLTMIVMASGLFISIPFFKSAKIEKLDKHESASCMPNLDHLCRSDVKERPWEYIVINHSATAKGNAARFDQYHKKMKGWEYGLAYHFVVGNGSFSGDGEIEVGSRWKKQIHGAHTANMNCNRVAIGICLVGDFENGGAPKENQFESLVSLVQYLSRKYNIPSSNIIEHKHVHQKATACPGKNFPFAELKTRLLQIASKSSNHKEL
;
A
#
# COMPACT_ATOMS: atom_id res chain seq x y z
N MET A 1 -13.44 -37.06 33.08
CA MET A 1 -13.14 -38.50 33.00
C MET A 1 -12.30 -38.74 31.76
N TYR A 2 -11.05 -39.14 32.02
CA TYR A 2 -9.98 -39.61 31.11
C TYR A 2 -9.38 -38.61 30.14
N PHE A 3 -8.20 -38.14 30.34
CA PHE A 3 -6.83 -38.67 30.49
C PHE A 3 -6.11 -38.81 29.15
N LEU A 4 -5.00 -38.01 29.05
CA LEU A 4 -3.61 -38.37 28.72
C LEU A 4 -3.35 -38.77 27.27
N ASP A 5 -2.24 -38.54 26.71
CA ASP A 5 -0.89 -38.10 27.10
C ASP A 5 0.02 -38.12 25.84
N LYS A 6 1.18 -37.48 25.99
CA LYS A 6 2.49 -37.78 25.40
C LYS A 6 2.82 -37.20 24.00
N ASN A 7 3.64 -36.18 24.06
CA ASN A 7 5.12 -36.22 23.97
C ASN A 7 5.69 -37.11 22.89
N ILE A 8 6.55 -36.52 22.05
CA ILE A 8 7.82 -37.05 21.47
C ILE A 8 8.12 -36.15 20.23
N ASN A 9 9.20 -35.56 19.95
CA ASN A 9 10.59 -35.58 20.27
C ASN A 9 11.28 -34.41 19.52
N LYS A 10 12.09 -33.75 20.27
CA LYS A 10 13.21 -32.89 19.82
C LYS A 10 14.17 -33.72 19.00
N GLN A 11 14.49 -33.30 17.79
CA GLN A 11 15.75 -33.67 17.14
C GLN A 11 16.47 -32.43 16.64
N GLU A 12 17.47 -32.08 17.40
CA GLU A 12 18.51 -31.14 17.02
C GLU A 12 19.44 -31.81 16.00
N GLY A 13 19.47 -31.27 14.77
CA GLY A 13 20.44 -31.62 13.76
C GLY A 13 21.62 -30.67 13.79
N ILE A 14 22.64 -31.01 14.59
CA ILE A 14 23.96 -30.34 14.57
C ILE A 14 24.69 -30.77 13.32
N ILE A 15 24.85 -29.88 12.33
CA ILE A 15 25.76 -30.10 11.21
C ILE A 15 27.15 -29.68 11.68
N ARG A 16 27.98 -30.67 11.99
CA ARG A 16 29.40 -30.50 12.22
C ARG A 16 30.11 -30.22 10.88
N CYS A 17 30.68 -29.04 10.79
CA CYS A 17 31.61 -28.70 9.74
C CYS A 17 32.96 -29.38 10.03
N LEU A 18 33.28 -30.42 9.29
CA LEU A 18 34.61 -31.09 9.32
C LEU A 18 35.58 -30.26 8.48
N SER A 19 36.51 -29.61 9.12
CA SER A 19 37.70 -29.02 8.49
C SER A 19 38.66 -30.13 8.07
N LEU A 20 38.83 -30.30 6.77
CA LEU A 20 39.85 -31.19 6.20
C LEU A 20 41.07 -30.31 5.85
N THR A 21 42.05 -30.29 6.74
CA THR A 21 43.38 -29.75 6.42
C THR A 21 44.16 -30.78 5.60
N MET A 22 44.31 -30.52 4.33
CA MET A 22 45.27 -31.26 3.47
C MET A 22 46.57 -30.47 3.35
N ILE A 23 47.61 -31.00 3.95
CA ILE A 23 49.00 -30.59 3.73
C ILE A 23 49.46 -31.28 2.42
N VAL A 24 49.79 -30.48 1.40
CA VAL A 24 50.52 -30.97 0.24
C VAL A 24 51.84 -30.21 0.14
N MET A 25 52.93 -30.96 0.29
CA MET A 25 54.30 -30.50 0.13
C MET A 25 54.64 -30.31 -1.36
N ALA A 26 55.28 -29.21 -1.59
CA ALA A 26 56.26 -28.83 -2.61
C ALA A 26 56.40 -29.65 -3.88
N SER A 27 56.10 -29.04 -5.00
CA SER A 27 56.96 -29.06 -6.21
C SER A 27 56.60 -27.81 -7.01
N GLY A 28 57.64 -27.00 -7.32
CA GLY A 28 57.53 -25.69 -7.91
C GLY A 28 56.99 -25.74 -9.35
N LEU A 29 55.90 -25.07 -9.54
CA LEU A 29 55.47 -24.57 -10.84
C LEU A 29 54.87 -23.17 -10.64
N PHE A 30 55.60 -22.16 -11.08
CA PHE A 30 55.08 -20.78 -11.12
C PHE A 30 53.99 -20.73 -12.19
N ILE A 31 52.75 -20.86 -11.75
CA ILE A 31 51.62 -20.49 -12.60
C ILE A 31 51.32 -19.04 -12.31
N SER A 32 51.64 -18.16 -13.27
CA SER A 32 51.22 -16.75 -13.23
C SER A 32 49.68 -16.68 -13.27
N ILE A 33 49.10 -16.34 -12.13
CA ILE A 33 47.66 -16.04 -12.03
C ILE A 33 47.40 -14.73 -12.76
N PRO A 34 46.57 -14.68 -13.79
CA PRO A 34 46.21 -13.41 -14.40
C PRO A 34 45.48 -12.56 -13.36
N PHE A 35 46.02 -11.36 -13.18
CA PHE A 35 45.41 -10.31 -12.37
C PHE A 35 43.96 -10.09 -12.83
N PHE A 36 43.00 -10.59 -12.05
CA PHE A 36 41.59 -10.32 -12.30
C PHE A 36 41.41 -8.81 -12.07
N LYS A 37 41.29 -8.05 -13.15
CA LYS A 37 40.82 -6.66 -13.12
C LYS A 37 39.51 -6.65 -12.36
N SER A 38 39.54 -5.94 -11.20
CA SER A 38 38.37 -5.63 -10.43
C SER A 38 37.27 -5.09 -11.37
N ALA A 39 36.24 -5.91 -11.61
CA ALA A 39 35.07 -5.44 -12.30
C ALA A 39 34.47 -4.32 -11.44
N LYS A 40 34.48 -3.10 -11.97
CA LYS A 40 33.74 -1.97 -11.46
C LYS A 40 32.30 -2.45 -11.32
N ILE A 41 31.82 -2.57 -10.07
CA ILE A 41 30.38 -2.76 -9.82
C ILE A 41 29.76 -1.45 -10.28
N GLU A 42 29.22 -1.47 -11.50
CA GLU A 42 28.29 -0.42 -11.93
C GLU A 42 27.16 -0.43 -10.92
N LYS A 43 26.99 0.70 -10.22
CA LYS A 43 25.78 0.98 -9.46
C LYS A 43 24.62 0.81 -10.44
N LEU A 44 23.89 -0.27 -10.27
CA LEU A 44 22.60 -0.44 -10.93
C LEU A 44 21.74 0.72 -10.44
N ASP A 45 21.56 1.70 -11.32
CA ASP A 45 20.69 2.84 -11.03
C ASP A 45 19.29 2.30 -10.76
N LYS A 46 18.85 2.49 -9.52
CA LYS A 46 17.49 2.23 -9.04
C LYS A 46 16.45 3.17 -9.68
N HIS A 47 16.64 3.55 -10.94
CA HIS A 47 15.82 4.58 -11.59
C HIS A 47 14.85 4.03 -12.64
N GLU A 48 14.67 2.70 -12.74
CA GLU A 48 13.85 2.13 -13.81
C GLU A 48 12.47 1.59 -13.36
N SER A 49 12.06 1.83 -12.09
CA SER A 49 10.71 1.47 -11.63
C SER A 49 9.68 2.62 -11.70
N ALA A 50 10.07 3.78 -12.21
CA ALA A 50 9.18 4.97 -12.28
C ALA A 50 8.22 4.96 -13.48
N SER A 51 8.25 3.96 -14.36
CA SER A 51 7.55 4.03 -15.65
C SER A 51 6.18 3.38 -15.73
N CYS A 52 5.62 2.88 -14.61
CA CYS A 52 4.31 2.20 -14.63
C CYS A 52 3.24 2.80 -13.69
N MET A 53 3.44 4.03 -13.20
CA MET A 53 2.37 4.71 -12.48
C MET A 53 1.29 5.13 -13.47
N PRO A 54 0.00 4.81 -13.20
CA PRO A 54 -1.08 5.20 -14.08
C PRO A 54 -1.12 6.73 -14.20
N ASN A 55 -1.45 7.23 -15.39
CA ASN A 55 -1.73 8.66 -15.57
C ASN A 55 -2.96 9.02 -14.72
N LEU A 56 -2.70 9.60 -13.54
CA LEU A 56 -3.75 9.93 -12.56
C LEU A 56 -4.71 10.99 -13.08
N ASP A 57 -4.28 11.89 -13.98
CA ASP A 57 -5.18 12.86 -14.62
C ASP A 57 -6.24 12.16 -15.44
N HIS A 58 -5.85 11.14 -16.20
CA HIS A 58 -6.79 10.35 -16.99
C HIS A 58 -7.64 9.44 -16.07
N LEU A 59 -7.02 8.76 -15.12
CA LEU A 59 -7.71 7.82 -14.22
C LEU A 59 -8.75 8.51 -13.34
N CYS A 60 -8.40 9.69 -12.79
CA CYS A 60 -9.25 10.45 -11.88
C CYS A 60 -10.17 11.46 -12.61
N ARG A 61 -10.23 11.40 -13.93
CA ARG A 61 -11.14 12.26 -14.69
C ARG A 61 -12.60 11.94 -14.36
N SER A 62 -13.39 12.99 -14.16
CA SER A 62 -14.83 12.91 -13.99
C SER A 62 -15.54 13.50 -15.21
N ASP A 63 -16.62 12.85 -15.64
CA ASP A 63 -17.45 13.32 -16.75
C ASP A 63 -18.56 14.29 -16.29
N VAL A 64 -18.64 14.53 -14.97
CA VAL A 64 -19.60 15.43 -14.35
C VAL A 64 -18.89 16.52 -13.56
N LYS A 65 -19.64 17.57 -13.17
CA LYS A 65 -19.10 18.64 -12.33
C LYS A 65 -18.52 18.09 -11.05
N GLU A 66 -17.25 18.36 -10.81
CA GLU A 66 -16.53 17.92 -9.61
C GLU A 66 -17.05 18.65 -8.36
N ARG A 67 -17.01 17.91 -7.23
CA ARG A 67 -17.37 18.42 -5.92
C ARG A 67 -16.19 19.13 -5.25
N PRO A 68 -16.44 20.07 -4.34
CA PRO A 68 -15.40 20.60 -3.47
C PRO A 68 -15.06 19.57 -2.39
N TRP A 69 -14.06 18.74 -2.63
CA TRP A 69 -13.59 17.78 -1.64
C TRP A 69 -12.64 18.45 -0.64
N GLU A 70 -12.86 18.20 0.64
CA GLU A 70 -12.13 18.85 1.74
C GLU A 70 -11.23 17.89 2.51
N TYR A 71 -11.53 16.58 2.47
CA TYR A 71 -10.83 15.55 3.23
C TYR A 71 -10.49 14.34 2.35
N ILE A 72 -9.45 13.61 2.77
CA ILE A 72 -9.16 12.25 2.29
C ILE A 72 -9.17 11.32 3.50
N VAL A 73 -10.02 10.28 3.46
CA VAL A 73 -10.12 9.28 4.52
C VAL A 73 -9.54 7.97 4.05
N ILE A 74 -8.54 7.48 4.78
CA ILE A 74 -7.86 6.22 4.49
C ILE A 74 -8.56 5.09 5.24
N ASN A 75 -8.93 4.05 4.47
CA ASN A 75 -9.60 2.86 4.95
C ASN A 75 -8.83 1.60 4.53
N HIS A 76 -9.07 0.49 5.22
CA HIS A 76 -8.77 -0.84 4.72
C HIS A 76 -10.06 -1.64 4.53
N SER A 77 -9.98 -2.73 3.77
CA SER A 77 -11.13 -3.59 3.54
C SER A 77 -11.42 -4.55 4.71
N ALA A 78 -10.48 -4.72 5.63
CA ALA A 78 -10.47 -5.73 6.68
C ALA A 78 -10.62 -7.17 6.12
N THR A 79 -10.13 -7.41 4.89
CA THR A 79 -10.15 -8.70 4.21
C THR A 79 -8.83 -8.96 3.52
N ALA A 80 -8.33 -10.20 3.54
CA ALA A 80 -7.06 -10.55 2.89
C ALA A 80 -7.10 -10.39 1.36
N LYS A 81 -8.27 -10.50 0.73
CA LYS A 81 -8.48 -10.48 -0.71
C LYS A 81 -9.70 -9.65 -1.08
N GLY A 82 -9.62 -8.94 -2.21
CA GLY A 82 -10.73 -8.11 -2.68
C GLY A 82 -10.39 -7.33 -3.94
N ASN A 83 -11.37 -6.58 -4.41
CA ASN A 83 -11.27 -5.53 -5.42
C ASN A 83 -12.55 -4.69 -5.40
N ALA A 84 -12.59 -3.60 -6.18
CA ALA A 84 -13.74 -2.69 -6.21
C ALA A 84 -15.04 -3.40 -6.59
N ALA A 85 -15.00 -4.29 -7.59
CA ALA A 85 -16.19 -5.00 -8.07
C ALA A 85 -16.81 -5.92 -7.01
N ARG A 86 -15.96 -6.65 -6.26
CA ARG A 86 -16.43 -7.55 -5.18
C ARG A 86 -17.00 -6.75 -4.01
N PHE A 87 -16.38 -5.64 -3.65
CA PHE A 87 -16.91 -4.77 -2.59
C PHE A 87 -18.21 -4.08 -3.02
N ASP A 88 -18.32 -3.66 -4.28
CA ASP A 88 -19.56 -3.11 -4.84
C ASP A 88 -20.71 -4.13 -4.73
N GLN A 89 -20.46 -5.36 -5.17
CA GLN A 89 -21.45 -6.43 -5.08
C GLN A 89 -21.86 -6.73 -3.63
N TYR A 90 -20.89 -6.78 -2.70
CA TYR A 90 -21.16 -6.99 -1.28
C TYR A 90 -22.01 -5.85 -0.70
N HIS A 91 -21.67 -4.61 -0.97
CA HIS A 91 -22.42 -3.46 -0.46
C HIS A 91 -23.83 -3.39 -1.04
N LYS A 92 -24.03 -3.74 -2.31
CA LYS A 92 -25.38 -3.83 -2.91
C LYS A 92 -26.19 -4.96 -2.31
N LYS A 93 -25.66 -6.17 -2.29
CA LYS A 93 -26.41 -7.37 -1.87
C LYS A 93 -26.63 -7.46 -0.38
N MET A 94 -25.57 -7.19 0.43
CA MET A 94 -25.59 -7.41 1.87
C MET A 94 -25.97 -6.18 2.68
N LYS A 95 -25.75 -4.97 2.14
CA LYS A 95 -26.07 -3.70 2.81
C LYS A 95 -27.27 -2.99 2.18
N GLY A 96 -27.75 -3.44 1.03
CA GLY A 96 -28.86 -2.81 0.29
C GLY A 96 -28.52 -1.41 -0.24
N TRP A 97 -27.26 -1.10 -0.44
CA TRP A 97 -26.86 0.25 -0.86
C TRP A 97 -27.03 0.46 -2.36
N GLU A 98 -27.87 1.41 -2.73
CA GLU A 98 -28.18 1.74 -4.13
C GLU A 98 -26.93 2.02 -4.97
N TYR A 99 -26.00 2.80 -4.42
CA TYR A 99 -24.77 3.17 -5.12
C TYR A 99 -23.61 2.17 -4.91
N GLY A 100 -23.86 1.03 -4.27
CA GLY A 100 -22.90 -0.06 -4.09
C GLY A 100 -21.65 0.35 -3.32
N LEU A 101 -20.48 0.30 -3.99
CA LEU A 101 -19.18 0.55 -3.39
C LEU A 101 -19.17 1.80 -2.49
N ALA A 102 -18.72 1.63 -1.23
CA ALA A 102 -18.69 2.71 -0.25
C ALA A 102 -17.65 3.78 -0.56
N TYR A 103 -16.59 3.38 -1.23
CA TYR A 103 -15.38 4.18 -1.45
C TYR A 103 -15.38 4.85 -2.81
N HIS A 104 -14.54 5.89 -2.96
CA HIS A 104 -14.27 6.55 -4.23
C HIS A 104 -13.20 5.81 -5.03
N PHE A 105 -12.18 5.29 -4.31
CA PHE A 105 -11.08 4.52 -4.88
C PHE A 105 -10.82 3.26 -4.06
N VAL A 106 -10.35 2.22 -4.73
CA VAL A 106 -9.83 0.99 -4.11
C VAL A 106 -8.42 0.76 -4.63
N VAL A 107 -7.47 0.44 -3.76
CA VAL A 107 -6.09 0.10 -4.13
C VAL A 107 -5.87 -1.39 -3.92
N GLY A 108 -5.59 -2.10 -4.99
CA GLY A 108 -5.44 -3.54 -5.04
C GLY A 108 -4.16 -4.04 -4.36
N ASN A 109 -4.16 -5.30 -3.91
CA ASN A 109 -3.03 -5.97 -3.29
C ASN A 109 -2.51 -7.19 -4.08
N GLY A 110 -2.86 -7.29 -5.37
CA GLY A 110 -2.49 -8.41 -6.23
C GLY A 110 -3.40 -9.65 -6.09
N SER A 111 -4.54 -9.56 -5.38
CA SER A 111 -5.44 -10.73 -5.19
C SER A 111 -6.49 -10.87 -6.28
N PHE A 112 -7.34 -9.86 -6.49
CA PHE A 112 -8.39 -9.82 -7.53
C PHE A 112 -8.29 -8.59 -8.44
N SER A 113 -7.34 -7.71 -8.18
CA SER A 113 -6.84 -6.64 -9.03
C SER A 113 -5.32 -6.59 -8.87
N GLY A 114 -4.61 -5.85 -9.73
CA GLY A 114 -3.16 -5.73 -9.69
C GLY A 114 -2.64 -5.23 -8.34
N ASP A 115 -1.39 -5.57 -8.00
CA ASP A 115 -0.73 -5.04 -6.80
C ASP A 115 -0.42 -3.55 -7.01
N GLY A 116 -1.06 -2.69 -6.22
CA GLY A 116 -1.03 -1.25 -6.40
C GLY A 116 -1.99 -0.71 -7.48
N GLU A 117 -2.80 -1.55 -8.13
CA GLU A 117 -3.81 -1.07 -9.07
C GLU A 117 -4.83 -0.16 -8.39
N ILE A 118 -5.04 1.03 -8.96
CA ILE A 118 -6.04 1.99 -8.48
C ILE A 118 -7.33 1.80 -9.26
N GLU A 119 -8.36 1.31 -8.60
CA GLU A 119 -9.69 1.10 -9.14
C GLU A 119 -10.61 2.28 -8.79
N VAL A 120 -11.26 2.85 -9.80
CA VAL A 120 -12.14 4.02 -9.63
C VAL A 120 -13.60 3.57 -9.40
N GLY A 121 -14.13 3.92 -8.27
CA GLY A 121 -15.50 3.61 -7.88
C GLY A 121 -16.56 4.46 -8.61
N SER A 122 -17.78 3.93 -8.68
CA SER A 122 -18.93 4.64 -9.28
C SER A 122 -19.24 5.98 -8.60
N ARG A 123 -18.97 6.08 -7.29
CA ARG A 123 -19.15 7.34 -6.51
C ARG A 123 -18.23 8.43 -6.99
N TRP A 124 -16.98 8.11 -7.34
CA TRP A 124 -16.07 9.07 -7.93
C TRP A 124 -16.53 9.52 -9.31
N LYS A 125 -16.84 8.58 -10.20
CA LYS A 125 -17.32 8.89 -11.55
C LYS A 125 -18.56 9.77 -11.57
N LYS A 126 -19.48 9.56 -10.62
CA LYS A 126 -20.72 10.33 -10.47
C LYS A 126 -20.56 11.53 -9.55
N GLN A 127 -19.39 11.75 -8.96
CA GLN A 127 -19.13 12.81 -8.00
C GLN A 127 -20.19 12.89 -6.90
N ILE A 128 -20.52 11.75 -6.27
CA ILE A 128 -21.45 11.67 -5.15
C ILE A 128 -20.71 11.33 -3.85
N HIS A 129 -21.35 11.63 -2.72
CA HIS A 129 -20.78 11.37 -1.40
C HIS A 129 -20.39 9.92 -1.15
N GLY A 130 -19.40 9.68 -0.31
CA GLY A 130 -19.02 8.34 0.14
C GLY A 130 -20.07 7.69 1.06
N ALA A 131 -19.79 6.42 1.42
CA ALA A 131 -20.50 5.69 2.46
C ALA A 131 -19.49 4.88 3.31
N HIS A 132 -18.28 5.41 3.42
CA HIS A 132 -17.14 4.71 4.03
C HIS A 132 -16.98 4.97 5.53
N THR A 133 -17.76 5.91 6.09
CA THR A 133 -17.84 6.14 7.53
C THR A 133 -19.29 6.15 8.01
N ALA A 134 -19.55 6.00 9.32
CA ALA A 134 -20.88 6.22 9.89
C ALA A 134 -21.22 7.72 10.02
N ASN A 135 -20.26 8.61 9.78
CA ASN A 135 -20.43 10.04 9.82
C ASN A 135 -20.83 10.60 8.45
N MET A 136 -22.11 10.87 8.24
CA MET A 136 -22.61 11.39 6.96
C MET A 136 -22.05 12.77 6.61
N ASN A 137 -21.78 13.63 7.60
CA ASN A 137 -21.17 14.93 7.30
C ASN A 137 -19.77 14.77 6.74
N CYS A 138 -18.98 13.84 7.29
CA CYS A 138 -17.68 13.49 6.73
C CYS A 138 -17.83 12.87 5.32
N ASN A 139 -18.73 11.91 5.13
CA ASN A 139 -18.95 11.29 3.82
C ASN A 139 -19.28 12.29 2.70
N ARG A 140 -19.93 13.42 3.02
CA ARG A 140 -20.33 14.43 2.04
C ARG A 140 -19.15 15.22 1.46
N VAL A 141 -18.08 15.39 2.23
CA VAL A 141 -16.94 16.23 1.87
C VAL A 141 -15.63 15.48 1.79
N ALA A 142 -15.63 14.16 2.06
CA ALA A 142 -14.43 13.34 2.11
C ALA A 142 -14.34 12.36 0.95
N ILE A 143 -13.15 12.28 0.35
CA ILE A 143 -12.77 11.22 -0.59
C ILE A 143 -12.37 9.99 0.23
N GLY A 144 -13.11 8.88 0.10
CA GLY A 144 -12.75 7.61 0.74
C GLY A 144 -11.88 6.76 -0.17
N ILE A 145 -10.69 6.41 0.31
CA ILE A 145 -9.76 5.48 -0.34
C ILE A 145 -9.69 4.21 0.52
N CYS A 146 -9.87 3.04 -0.09
CA CYS A 146 -9.80 1.75 0.57
C CYS A 146 -8.64 0.92 0.02
N LEU A 147 -7.73 0.49 0.88
CA LEU A 147 -6.71 -0.50 0.52
C LEU A 147 -7.25 -1.91 0.78
N VAL A 148 -7.06 -2.81 -0.17
CA VAL A 148 -7.38 -4.22 0.03
C VAL A 148 -6.37 -4.82 1.01
N GLY A 149 -6.85 -5.26 2.17
CA GLY A 149 -6.00 -5.82 3.22
C GLY A 149 -6.70 -5.78 4.59
N ASP A 150 -6.20 -6.57 5.53
CA ASP A 150 -6.51 -6.48 6.96
C ASP A 150 -5.24 -6.05 7.69
N PHE A 151 -5.06 -4.76 7.87
CA PHE A 151 -3.87 -4.20 8.53
C PHE A 151 -4.02 -4.12 10.05
N GLU A 152 -5.13 -4.59 10.60
CA GLU A 152 -5.25 -4.79 12.05
C GLU A 152 -4.69 -6.15 12.47
N ASN A 153 -5.08 -7.23 11.77
CA ASN A 153 -4.72 -8.60 12.11
C ASN A 153 -3.68 -9.19 11.16
N GLY A 154 -3.46 -8.58 10.00
CA GLY A 154 -2.46 -8.97 9.01
C GLY A 154 -1.20 -8.11 9.06
N GLY A 155 -0.41 -8.15 7.99
CA GLY A 155 0.77 -7.31 7.80
C GLY A 155 0.44 -5.90 7.32
N ALA A 156 1.48 -5.09 7.11
CA ALA A 156 1.37 -3.77 6.46
C ALA A 156 0.98 -3.90 4.97
N PRO A 157 0.53 -2.81 4.32
CA PRO A 157 0.38 -2.77 2.88
C PRO A 157 1.67 -3.18 2.16
N LYS A 158 1.54 -3.82 1.00
CA LYS A 158 2.69 -4.09 0.14
C LYS A 158 3.25 -2.78 -0.43
N GLU A 159 4.52 -2.82 -0.86
CA GLU A 159 5.22 -1.64 -1.39
C GLU A 159 4.46 -0.98 -2.53
N ASN A 160 4.10 -1.72 -3.60
CA ASN A 160 3.39 -1.16 -4.74
C ASN A 160 2.03 -0.58 -4.34
N GLN A 161 1.32 -1.23 -3.41
CA GLN A 161 0.05 -0.74 -2.89
C GLN A 161 0.23 0.58 -2.14
N PHE A 162 1.27 0.70 -1.32
CA PHE A 162 1.57 1.91 -0.56
C PHE A 162 2.03 3.06 -1.47
N GLU A 163 2.91 2.79 -2.45
CA GLU A 163 3.36 3.78 -3.44
C GLU A 163 2.19 4.35 -4.26
N SER A 164 1.28 3.49 -4.68
CA SER A 164 0.07 3.91 -5.40
C SER A 164 -0.83 4.78 -4.53
N LEU A 165 -0.97 4.44 -3.23
CA LEU A 165 -1.70 5.27 -2.28
C LEU A 165 -1.05 6.65 -2.13
N VAL A 166 0.28 6.72 -1.92
CA VAL A 166 1.02 8.00 -1.79
C VAL A 166 0.78 8.87 -3.01
N SER A 167 0.92 8.31 -4.21
CA SER A 167 0.72 9.02 -5.48
C SER A 167 -0.71 9.52 -5.65
N LEU A 168 -1.70 8.68 -5.35
CA LEU A 168 -3.12 9.05 -5.44
C LEU A 168 -3.48 10.16 -4.44
N VAL A 169 -3.05 10.03 -3.18
CA VAL A 169 -3.31 11.04 -2.15
C VAL A 169 -2.64 12.36 -2.51
N GLN A 170 -1.40 12.34 -2.98
CA GLN A 170 -0.69 13.54 -3.43
C GLN A 170 -1.43 14.23 -4.59
N TYR A 171 -1.85 13.46 -5.59
CA TYR A 171 -2.61 13.98 -6.73
C TYR A 171 -3.90 14.67 -6.29
N LEU A 172 -4.70 13.97 -5.48
CA LEU A 172 -6.00 14.49 -5.00
C LEU A 172 -5.83 15.70 -4.08
N SER A 173 -4.82 15.68 -3.20
CA SER A 173 -4.52 16.81 -2.32
C SER A 173 -4.16 18.06 -3.11
N ARG A 174 -3.35 17.95 -4.17
CA ARG A 174 -3.03 19.08 -5.04
C ARG A 174 -4.23 19.56 -5.84
N LYS A 175 -4.99 18.63 -6.43
CA LYS A 175 -6.15 18.94 -7.27
C LYS A 175 -7.24 19.72 -6.51
N TYR A 176 -7.48 19.37 -5.25
CA TYR A 176 -8.54 19.96 -4.42
C TYR A 176 -8.02 20.86 -3.31
N ASN A 177 -6.73 21.17 -3.27
CA ASN A 177 -6.10 21.96 -2.20
C ASN A 177 -6.37 21.39 -0.79
N ILE A 178 -6.38 20.07 -0.64
CA ILE A 178 -6.62 19.40 0.64
C ILE A 178 -5.32 19.43 1.45
N PRO A 179 -5.30 20.12 2.62
CA PRO A 179 -4.10 20.19 3.44
C PRO A 179 -3.79 18.83 4.09
N SER A 180 -2.54 18.63 4.47
CA SER A 180 -2.11 17.36 5.07
C SER A 180 -2.85 17.04 6.38
N SER A 181 -3.32 18.04 7.13
CA SER A 181 -4.17 17.87 8.31
C SER A 181 -5.48 17.16 8.02
N ASN A 182 -6.00 17.32 6.80
CA ASN A 182 -7.27 16.77 6.35
C ASN A 182 -7.14 15.39 5.67
N ILE A 183 -5.94 14.82 5.66
CA ILE A 183 -5.71 13.42 5.31
C ILE A 183 -5.73 12.63 6.62
N ILE A 184 -6.74 11.82 6.83
CA ILE A 184 -7.08 11.24 8.13
C ILE A 184 -7.39 9.74 8.03
N GLU A 185 -7.19 9.03 9.11
CA GLU A 185 -7.57 7.62 9.24
C GLU A 185 -9.06 7.50 9.56
N HIS A 186 -9.71 6.46 9.05
CA HIS A 186 -11.13 6.21 9.28
C HIS A 186 -11.51 6.18 10.78
N LYS A 187 -10.65 5.58 11.63
CA LYS A 187 -10.89 5.52 13.09
C LYS A 187 -11.09 6.87 13.75
N HIS A 188 -10.56 7.95 13.18
CA HIS A 188 -10.66 9.30 13.76
C HIS A 188 -11.93 10.07 13.34
N VAL A 189 -12.68 9.56 12.36
CA VAL A 189 -13.90 10.23 11.85
C VAL A 189 -15.14 9.37 11.97
N HIS A 190 -14.97 8.10 12.34
CA HIS A 190 -16.11 7.20 12.52
C HIS A 190 -16.79 7.45 13.88
N GLN A 191 -18.11 7.49 13.88
CA GLN A 191 -18.88 7.71 15.12
C GLN A 191 -18.93 6.48 16.05
N LYS A 192 -18.56 5.32 15.53
CA LYS A 192 -18.45 4.05 16.29
C LYS A 192 -16.99 3.63 16.35
N ALA A 193 -16.59 2.96 17.42
CA ALA A 193 -15.23 2.45 17.54
C ALA A 193 -14.87 1.54 16.35
N THR A 194 -13.73 1.81 15.71
CA THR A 194 -13.16 1.01 14.64
C THR A 194 -11.64 1.08 14.68
N ALA A 195 -10.96 0.00 14.32
CA ALA A 195 -9.51 -0.02 14.20
C ALA A 195 -9.02 0.44 12.80
N CYS A 196 -9.93 0.64 11.85
CA CYS A 196 -9.60 0.98 10.45
C CYS A 196 -8.78 2.30 10.36
N PRO A 197 -7.69 2.30 9.59
CA PRO A 197 -7.17 1.30 8.66
C PRO A 197 -6.34 0.18 9.29
N GLY A 198 -6.21 0.07 10.60
CA GLY A 198 -5.47 -0.95 11.33
C GLY A 198 -4.13 -0.47 11.89
N LYS A 199 -3.65 -1.12 12.96
CA LYS A 199 -2.42 -0.73 13.68
C LYS A 199 -1.14 -0.89 12.84
N ASN A 200 -1.14 -1.81 11.87
CA ASN A 200 -0.01 -2.08 10.98
C ASN A 200 -0.03 -1.19 9.72
N PHE A 201 -1.02 -0.30 9.59
CA PHE A 201 -1.02 0.67 8.50
C PHE A 201 -0.02 1.80 8.79
N PRO A 202 0.96 2.09 7.90
CA PRO A 202 2.04 3.05 8.17
C PRO A 202 1.60 4.51 7.93
N PHE A 203 0.61 4.99 8.70
CA PHE A 203 0.04 6.33 8.49
C PHE A 203 1.06 7.46 8.71
N ALA A 204 1.96 7.33 9.68
CA ALA A 204 3.01 8.32 9.92
C ALA A 204 3.97 8.43 8.72
N GLU A 205 4.31 7.30 8.10
CA GLU A 205 5.13 7.26 6.88
C GLU A 205 4.41 7.93 5.70
N LEU A 206 3.12 7.64 5.50
CA LEU A 206 2.31 8.33 4.49
C LEU A 206 2.42 9.86 4.65
N LYS A 207 2.24 10.38 5.86
CA LYS A 207 2.37 11.82 6.14
C LYS A 207 3.75 12.36 5.81
N THR A 208 4.80 11.64 6.21
CA THR A 208 6.19 12.02 5.95
C THR A 208 6.48 12.09 4.45
N ARG A 209 6.05 11.07 3.70
CA ARG A 209 6.23 11.01 2.24
C ARG A 209 5.54 12.19 1.53
N LEU A 210 4.31 12.51 1.93
CA LEU A 210 3.57 13.65 1.36
C LEU A 210 4.25 15.00 1.63
N LEU A 211 4.83 15.20 2.82
CA LEU A 211 5.58 16.42 3.15
C LEU A 211 6.88 16.52 2.35
N GLN A 212 7.64 15.45 2.21
CA GLN A 212 8.87 15.42 1.42
C GLN A 212 8.64 15.77 -0.06
N ILE A 213 7.54 15.28 -0.63
CA ILE A 213 7.19 15.59 -2.02
C ILE A 213 6.77 17.06 -2.17
N ALA A 214 6.05 17.61 -1.18
CA ALA A 214 5.65 19.03 -1.19
C ALA A 214 6.87 19.95 -1.14
N SER A 215 7.87 19.67 -0.31
CA SER A 215 9.10 20.47 -0.20
C SER A 215 9.95 20.45 -1.47
N LYS A 216 10.05 19.31 -2.15
CA LYS A 216 10.76 19.20 -3.44
C LYS A 216 10.09 20.03 -4.56
N SER A 217 8.76 20.12 -4.52
CA SER A 217 8.02 20.89 -5.52
C SER A 217 8.13 22.40 -5.34
N SER A 218 8.32 22.90 -4.12
CA SER A 218 8.54 24.33 -3.85
C SER A 218 9.92 24.79 -4.31
N ASN A 219 10.96 23.98 -4.07
CA ASN A 219 12.34 24.32 -4.47
C ASN A 219 12.54 24.35 -6.00
N HIS A 220 11.67 23.69 -6.79
CA HIS A 220 11.74 23.72 -8.26
C HIS A 220 11.00 24.91 -8.88
N LYS A 221 10.26 25.68 -8.11
CA LYS A 221 9.56 26.89 -8.59
C LYS A 221 10.35 28.18 -8.39
N GLU A 222 11.48 28.12 -7.66
CA GLU A 222 12.35 29.27 -7.38
C GLU A 222 13.63 29.33 -8.27
N LEU A 223 13.75 28.42 -9.25
CA LEU A 223 14.80 28.40 -10.26
C LEU A 223 14.20 28.69 -11.65
#